data_f7916a6bce2920413b6a3b31dca1feea
#
_entry.id   f7916a6bce2920413b6a3b31dca1feea
#
_cell.length_a   1.000
_cell.length_b   1.000
_cell.length_c   1.000
_cell.angle_alpha   90.00
_cell.angle_beta   90.00
_cell.angle_gamma   90.00
#
_symmetry.space_group_name_H-M   'P 1'
#
loop_
_entity.id
_entity.type
_entity.pdbx_description
1 polymer ?
#
loop_
_entity_poly.entity_id
_entity_poly.type
_entity_poly.pdbx_seq_one_letter_code
_entity_poly.pdbx_strand_id
1 'polypeptide(L)'
;MQKAILKSIAPQLVVADVVATAEYYRDVLGFKVLGYFAEPPVYSMVARDGVEMHFGKAEAAGTSNSIVRSGSFDVYIWVSDINAIFEELTASGADILEGPVKRIYESTEVVVKDCNGFILTFAD
;
A
#
# COMPACT_ATOMS: atom_id res chain seq x y z
N MET A 1 15.01 -32.51 -10.82
CA MET A 1 14.99 -31.56 -9.67
C MET A 1 13.59 -31.05 -9.46
N GLN A 2 13.13 -31.05 -8.22
CA GLN A 2 11.83 -30.51 -7.87
C GLN A 2 11.94 -28.99 -7.69
N LYS A 3 11.06 -28.25 -8.31
CA LYS A 3 11.01 -26.79 -8.20
C LYS A 3 10.16 -26.37 -7.00
N ALA A 4 10.61 -25.36 -6.30
CA ALA A 4 9.81 -24.75 -5.22
C ALA A 4 8.64 -23.96 -5.81
N ILE A 5 7.59 -23.83 -5.04
CA ILE A 5 6.40 -23.04 -5.38
C ILE A 5 6.52 -21.69 -4.69
N LEU A 6 6.32 -20.60 -5.43
CA LEU A 6 6.21 -19.26 -4.85
C LEU A 6 4.85 -19.14 -4.20
N LYS A 7 4.78 -18.70 -2.94
CA LYS A 7 3.52 -18.69 -2.18
C LYS A 7 2.87 -17.32 -2.07
N SER A 8 3.66 -16.30 -1.89
CA SER A 8 3.15 -14.94 -1.70
C SER A 8 4.28 -13.95 -1.89
N ILE A 9 3.94 -12.68 -1.83
CA ILE A 9 4.88 -11.59 -1.96
C ILE A 9 4.49 -10.49 -0.97
N ALA A 10 5.48 -9.80 -0.44
CA ALA A 10 5.26 -8.60 0.34
C ALA A 10 6.25 -7.53 -0.12
N PRO A 11 5.77 -6.37 -0.56
CA PRO A 11 6.66 -5.23 -0.80
C PRO A 11 7.18 -4.69 0.52
N GLN A 12 8.37 -4.13 0.50
CA GLN A 12 8.88 -3.36 1.62
C GLN A 12 9.03 -1.90 1.20
N LEU A 13 8.40 -1.01 1.92
CA LEU A 13 8.56 0.43 1.74
C LEU A 13 9.42 0.96 2.89
N VAL A 14 10.37 1.83 2.57
CA VAL A 14 11.25 2.44 3.57
C VAL A 14 10.60 3.73 4.07
N VAL A 15 10.43 3.85 5.38
CA VAL A 15 9.70 4.96 6.01
C VAL A 15 10.49 5.50 7.20
N ALA A 16 10.13 6.70 7.65
CA ALA A 16 10.77 7.29 8.82
C ALA A 16 10.19 6.74 10.13
N ASP A 17 8.89 6.46 10.16
CA ASP A 17 8.16 6.02 11.35
C ASP A 17 7.32 4.79 11.02
N VAL A 18 7.82 3.61 11.42
CA VAL A 18 7.14 2.33 11.10
C VAL A 18 5.84 2.16 11.90
N VAL A 19 5.75 2.74 13.10
CA VAL A 19 4.54 2.65 13.93
C VAL A 19 3.45 3.53 13.36
N ALA A 20 3.74 4.79 13.09
CA ALA A 20 2.78 5.72 12.50
C ALA A 20 2.29 5.22 11.13
N THR A 21 3.18 4.61 10.34
CA THR A 21 2.81 4.04 9.05
C THR A 21 1.86 2.87 9.20
N ALA A 22 2.16 1.94 10.11
CA ALA A 22 1.29 0.78 10.37
C ALA A 22 -0.09 1.24 10.85
N GLU A 23 -0.13 2.24 11.73
CA GLU A 23 -1.39 2.79 12.23
C GLU A 23 -2.21 3.47 11.12
N TYR A 24 -1.56 4.19 10.21
CA TYR A 24 -2.23 4.77 9.05
C TYR A 24 -2.86 3.68 8.17
N TYR A 25 -2.10 2.62 7.88
CA TYR A 25 -2.61 1.51 7.06
C TYR A 25 -3.78 0.80 7.75
N ARG A 26 -3.76 0.69 9.07
CA ARG A 26 -4.88 0.15 9.85
C ARG A 26 -6.09 1.06 9.81
N ASP A 27 -5.91 2.34 10.14
CA ASP A 27 -7.03 3.25 10.40
C ASP A 27 -7.63 3.83 9.12
N VAL A 28 -6.83 4.02 8.08
CA VAL A 28 -7.28 4.65 6.83
C VAL A 28 -7.48 3.61 5.73
N LEU A 29 -6.57 2.64 5.59
CA LEU A 29 -6.62 1.68 4.50
C LEU A 29 -7.23 0.33 4.89
N GLY A 30 -7.60 0.15 6.16
CA GLY A 30 -8.31 -1.04 6.63
C GLY A 30 -7.45 -2.29 6.79
N PHE A 31 -6.13 -2.14 6.90
CA PHE A 31 -5.24 -3.26 7.15
C PHE A 31 -5.22 -3.61 8.63
N LYS A 32 -4.78 -4.81 8.94
CA LYS A 32 -4.52 -5.27 10.30
C LYS A 32 -3.02 -5.24 10.55
N VAL A 33 -2.60 -4.71 11.70
CA VAL A 33 -1.19 -4.75 12.09
C VAL A 33 -0.83 -6.17 12.51
N LEU A 34 0.15 -6.76 11.84
CA LEU A 34 0.63 -8.11 12.17
C LEU A 34 1.66 -8.08 13.28
N GLY A 35 2.50 -7.06 13.31
CA GLY A 35 3.50 -6.94 14.36
C GLY A 35 4.59 -5.93 14.05
N TYR A 36 5.47 -5.80 15.04
CA TYR A 36 6.64 -4.92 15.00
C TYR A 36 7.87 -5.73 15.36
N PHE A 37 9.04 -5.24 14.93
CA PHE A 37 10.32 -5.83 15.33
C PHE A 37 11.17 -4.78 16.01
N ALA A 38 11.80 -5.18 17.12
CA ALA A 38 12.69 -4.40 17.99
C ALA A 38 11.94 -3.39 18.87
N GLU A 39 12.67 -2.87 19.86
CA GLU A 39 12.17 -1.88 20.81
C GLU A 39 13.21 -0.77 20.99
N PRO A 40 12.99 0.45 20.49
CA PRO A 40 11.79 0.85 19.74
C PRO A 40 11.71 0.18 18.36
N PRO A 41 10.51 0.07 17.77
CA PRO A 41 10.34 -0.64 16.51
C PRO A 41 11.13 -0.05 15.33
N VAL A 42 11.75 -0.94 14.54
CA VAL A 42 12.47 -0.57 13.30
C VAL A 42 11.83 -1.23 12.07
N TYR A 43 10.79 -2.02 12.28
CA TYR A 43 10.09 -2.75 11.22
C TYR A 43 8.64 -2.94 11.63
N SER A 44 7.74 -2.89 10.66
CA SER A 44 6.33 -3.20 10.91
C SER A 44 5.74 -3.95 9.71
N MET A 45 4.69 -4.69 9.97
CA MET A 45 4.01 -5.52 8.97
C MET A 45 2.52 -5.37 9.14
N VAL A 46 1.82 -5.21 8.01
CA VAL A 46 0.36 -5.14 7.98
C VAL A 46 -0.17 -6.08 6.92
N ALA A 47 -1.43 -6.51 7.05
CA ALA A 47 -2.07 -7.35 6.05
C ALA A 47 -3.57 -7.08 6.00
N ARG A 48 -4.12 -7.25 4.81
CA ARG A 48 -5.56 -7.21 4.56
C ARG A 48 -5.89 -8.23 3.47
N ASP A 49 -6.79 -9.18 3.75
CA ASP A 49 -7.25 -10.19 2.79
C ASP A 49 -6.10 -10.92 2.08
N GLY A 50 -5.03 -11.23 2.81
CA GLY A 50 -3.88 -11.90 2.23
C GLY A 50 -2.89 -10.97 1.52
N VAL A 51 -3.18 -9.69 1.42
CA VAL A 51 -2.27 -8.68 0.88
C VAL A 51 -1.42 -8.16 2.03
N GLU A 52 -0.11 -8.39 1.97
CA GLU A 52 0.81 -8.05 3.05
C GLU A 52 1.74 -6.93 2.62
N MET A 53 2.01 -5.99 3.53
CA MET A 53 2.93 -4.88 3.29
C MET A 53 3.88 -4.76 4.47
N HIS A 54 5.14 -4.49 4.19
CA HIS A 54 6.19 -4.33 5.20
C HIS A 54 6.78 -2.93 5.14
N PHE A 55 7.22 -2.44 6.28
CA PHE A 55 7.83 -1.12 6.40
C PHE A 55 9.13 -1.23 7.19
N GLY A 56 10.22 -0.76 6.59
CA GLY A 56 11.52 -0.70 7.24
C GLY A 56 11.86 0.74 7.59
N LYS A 57 12.46 0.95 8.78
CA LYS A 57 12.78 2.29 9.27
C LYS A 57 14.10 2.81 8.71
N ALA A 58 14.08 4.07 8.27
CA ALA A 58 15.28 4.85 7.97
C ALA A 58 15.08 6.27 8.51
N GLU A 59 16.06 7.15 8.35
CA GLU A 59 15.92 8.54 8.83
C GLU A 59 14.83 9.31 8.09
N ALA A 60 14.59 8.96 6.82
CA ALA A 60 13.57 9.57 5.99
C ALA A 60 12.89 8.49 5.14
N ALA A 61 11.68 8.78 4.69
CA ALA A 61 10.98 7.90 3.76
C ALA A 61 11.75 7.76 2.46
N GLY A 62 11.65 6.57 1.85
CA GLY A 62 12.19 6.33 0.52
C GLY A 62 11.44 7.14 -0.53
N THR A 63 12.01 7.20 -1.72
CA THR A 63 11.43 7.96 -2.83
C THR A 63 10.39 7.12 -3.55
N SER A 64 9.17 7.67 -3.70
CA SER A 64 8.14 7.05 -4.50
C SER A 64 8.56 6.99 -5.97
N ASN A 65 8.16 5.92 -6.65
CA ASN A 65 8.37 5.79 -8.10
C ASN A 65 7.77 6.97 -8.86
N SER A 66 6.70 7.58 -8.34
CA SER A 66 6.04 8.73 -8.98
C SER A 66 6.94 9.97 -9.08
N ILE A 67 7.94 10.07 -8.20
CA ILE A 67 8.92 11.16 -8.25
C ILE A 67 9.91 10.94 -9.40
N VAL A 68 10.28 9.68 -9.64
CA VAL A 68 11.24 9.30 -10.69
C VAL A 68 10.56 9.28 -12.06
N ARG A 69 9.30 8.77 -12.11
CA ARG A 69 8.53 8.66 -13.34
C ARG A 69 7.09 9.08 -13.06
N SER A 70 6.69 10.22 -13.61
CA SER A 70 5.33 10.75 -13.45
C SER A 70 4.28 9.71 -13.84
N GLY A 71 3.25 9.55 -13.00
CA GLY A 71 2.18 8.59 -13.23
C GLY A 71 2.49 7.17 -12.78
N SER A 72 3.68 6.92 -12.24
CA SER A 72 4.03 5.61 -11.70
C SER A 72 3.45 5.40 -10.32
N PHE A 73 3.26 4.13 -9.95
CA PHE A 73 2.83 3.70 -8.63
C PHE A 73 3.94 2.89 -7.96
N ASP A 74 3.81 2.71 -6.66
CA ASP A 74 4.74 1.89 -5.88
C ASP A 74 4.17 0.50 -5.63
N VAL A 75 2.86 0.40 -5.47
CA VAL A 75 2.15 -0.86 -5.23
C VAL A 75 0.88 -0.89 -6.06
N TYR A 76 0.62 -2.03 -6.70
CA TYR A 76 -0.60 -2.27 -7.48
C TYR A 76 -1.38 -3.39 -6.81
N ILE A 77 -2.59 -3.09 -6.35
CA ILE A 77 -3.41 -4.01 -5.57
C ILE A 77 -4.69 -4.32 -6.32
N TRP A 78 -4.88 -5.58 -6.66
CA TRP A 78 -6.13 -6.04 -7.30
C TRP A 78 -7.22 -6.17 -6.24
N VAL A 79 -8.41 -5.63 -6.53
CA VAL A 79 -9.58 -5.69 -5.64
C VAL A 79 -10.74 -6.34 -6.38
N SER A 80 -11.69 -6.86 -5.62
CA SER A 80 -12.87 -7.52 -6.20
C SER A 80 -13.92 -6.52 -6.71
N ASP A 81 -13.94 -5.30 -6.16
CA ASP A 81 -14.97 -4.30 -6.46
C ASP A 81 -14.39 -2.91 -6.25
N ILE A 82 -14.05 -2.24 -7.35
CA ILE A 82 -13.41 -0.93 -7.29
C ILE A 82 -14.33 0.14 -6.71
N ASN A 83 -15.63 0.04 -6.91
CA ASN A 83 -16.56 1.03 -6.37
C ASN A 83 -16.68 0.87 -4.86
N ALA A 84 -16.67 -0.37 -4.37
CA ALA A 84 -16.71 -0.63 -2.93
C ALA A 84 -15.45 -0.10 -2.23
N ILE A 85 -14.28 -0.34 -2.79
CA ILE A 85 -13.04 0.18 -2.19
C ILE A 85 -12.99 1.71 -2.27
N PHE A 86 -13.48 2.31 -3.34
CA PHE A 86 -13.55 3.76 -3.46
C PHE A 86 -14.41 4.38 -2.37
N GLU A 87 -15.60 3.82 -2.12
CA GLU A 87 -16.50 4.30 -1.07
C GLU A 87 -15.86 4.17 0.31
N GLU A 88 -15.23 3.03 0.56
CA GLU A 88 -14.54 2.76 1.82
C GLU A 88 -13.39 3.73 2.07
N LEU A 89 -12.53 3.94 1.07
CA LEU A 89 -11.39 4.85 1.18
C LEU A 89 -11.83 6.30 1.34
N THR A 90 -12.91 6.70 0.65
CA THR A 90 -13.48 8.04 0.80
C THR A 90 -13.98 8.24 2.23
N ALA A 91 -14.70 7.27 2.77
CA ALA A 91 -15.25 7.35 4.13
C ALA A 91 -14.15 7.41 5.20
N SER A 92 -13.04 6.72 4.98
CA SER A 92 -11.93 6.68 5.94
C SER A 92 -10.96 7.87 5.82
N GLY A 93 -11.14 8.74 4.83
CA GLY A 93 -10.32 9.92 4.66
C GLY A 93 -9.01 9.70 3.93
N ALA A 94 -8.91 8.67 3.09
CA ALA A 94 -7.73 8.43 2.29
C ALA A 94 -7.49 9.58 1.30
N ASP A 95 -6.22 9.82 0.97
CA ASP A 95 -5.83 10.83 0.00
C ASP A 95 -5.95 10.25 -1.41
N ILE A 96 -7.15 10.36 -1.99
CA ILE A 96 -7.44 9.85 -3.32
C ILE A 96 -6.99 10.87 -4.35
N LEU A 97 -6.00 10.52 -5.14
CA LEU A 97 -5.46 11.40 -6.18
C LEU A 97 -6.28 11.34 -7.46
N GLU A 98 -6.83 10.17 -7.78
CA GLU A 98 -7.53 9.95 -9.04
C GLU A 98 -8.45 8.74 -8.94
N GLY A 99 -9.57 8.78 -9.66
CA GLY A 99 -10.42 7.62 -9.87
C GLY A 99 -11.76 7.66 -9.11
N PRO A 100 -12.61 6.68 -9.36
CA PRO A 100 -12.41 5.55 -10.29
C PRO A 100 -12.26 6.00 -11.73
N VAL A 101 -11.26 5.48 -12.42
CA VAL A 101 -11.00 5.83 -13.83
C VAL A 101 -10.69 4.56 -14.62
N LYS A 102 -11.37 4.39 -15.75
CA LYS A 102 -11.11 3.26 -16.63
C LYS A 102 -9.94 3.58 -17.54
N ARG A 103 -8.93 2.72 -17.52
CA ARG A 103 -7.74 2.87 -18.35
C ARG A 103 -7.94 2.21 -19.72
N ILE A 104 -7.09 2.60 -20.66
CA ILE A 104 -7.13 2.04 -22.02
C ILE A 104 -6.81 0.55 -22.04
N TYR A 105 -6.16 0.03 -20.98
CA TYR A 105 -5.83 -1.39 -20.84
C TYR A 105 -6.89 -2.17 -20.03
N GLU A 106 -8.11 -1.64 -19.97
CA GLU A 106 -9.33 -2.27 -19.43
C GLU A 106 -9.43 -2.33 -17.90
N SER A 107 -8.43 -1.87 -17.17
CA SER A 107 -8.47 -1.82 -15.71
C SER A 107 -9.17 -0.54 -15.25
N THR A 108 -10.01 -0.65 -14.21
CA THR A 108 -10.58 0.52 -13.54
C THR A 108 -9.80 0.75 -12.25
N GLU A 109 -9.28 1.96 -12.07
CA GLU A 109 -8.32 2.25 -11.02
C GLU A 109 -8.73 3.38 -10.09
N VAL A 110 -8.31 3.25 -8.83
CA VAL A 110 -8.31 4.32 -7.84
C VAL A 110 -6.88 4.47 -7.35
N VAL A 111 -6.34 5.70 -7.44
CA VAL A 111 -4.95 6.00 -7.07
C VAL A 111 -4.95 6.76 -5.76
N VAL A 112 -4.18 6.27 -4.79
CA VAL A 112 -4.12 6.79 -3.42
C VAL A 112 -2.66 7.11 -3.07
N LYS A 113 -2.46 8.23 -2.38
CA LYS A 113 -1.18 8.56 -1.78
C LYS A 113 -1.23 8.20 -0.30
N ASP A 114 -0.24 7.45 0.19
CA ASP A 114 -0.19 7.12 1.63
C ASP A 114 0.44 8.24 2.45
N CYS A 115 0.59 8.01 3.75
CA CYS A 115 1.11 9.01 4.70
C CYS A 115 2.59 9.36 4.47
N ASN A 116 3.31 8.59 3.67
CA ASN A 116 4.73 8.83 3.37
C ASN A 116 4.94 9.30 1.92
N GLY A 117 3.87 9.47 1.15
CA GLY A 117 3.96 9.88 -0.24
C GLY A 117 4.10 8.73 -1.23
N PHE A 118 3.99 7.48 -0.78
CA PHE A 118 3.96 6.34 -1.69
C PHE A 118 2.60 6.24 -2.37
N ILE A 119 2.61 5.75 -3.59
CA ILE A 119 1.41 5.64 -4.43
C ILE A 119 0.94 4.20 -4.47
N LEU A 120 -0.30 3.99 -4.04
CA LEU A 120 -0.99 2.71 -4.13
C LEU A 120 -2.08 2.83 -5.19
N THR A 121 -2.09 1.92 -6.16
CA THR A 121 -3.16 1.85 -7.15
C THR A 121 -4.00 0.62 -6.85
N PHE A 122 -5.29 0.84 -6.63
CA PHE A 122 -6.29 -0.23 -6.48
C PHE A 122 -6.97 -0.41 -7.83
N ALA A 123 -7.19 -1.65 -8.23
CA ALA A 123 -7.71 -1.97 -9.58
C ALA A 123 -8.59 -3.20 -9.60
N ASP A 124 -9.56 -3.19 -10.51
CA ASP A 124 -10.32 -4.40 -10.85
C ASP A 124 -10.51 -4.53 -12.36
#